data_b35d697312b47a8c20b57743ddf4dc9d
#
_entry.id   b35d697312b47a8c20b57743ddf4dc9d
#
_cell.length_a   1.000
_cell.length_b   1.000
_cell.length_c   1.000
_cell.angle_alpha   90.00
_cell.angle_beta   90.00
_cell.angle_gamma   90.00
#
_symmetry.space_group_name_H-M   'P 1'
#
loop_
_entity.id
_entity.type
_entity.pdbx_description
1 polymer ?
#
loop_
_entity_poly.entity_id
_entity_poly.type
_entity_poly.pdbx_seq_one_letter_code
_entity_poly.pdbx_strand_id
1 'polypeptide(L)'
;MKIAVCDDDKGCLDSMKRLLAGYPGISRTEYYQNLSQLSEALENGMGYDLVLMDIEWEGNEQDGIAYAAQYNARSPQTWFIFVTAYNDKFSEKIFWEKVNLCGFLVKPVRKEHLEKLLDK
;
A
#
# COMPACT_ATOMS: atom_id res chain seq x y z
N MET A 1 13.79 -5.97 2.51
CA MET A 1 12.62 -5.40 1.83
C MET A 1 12.24 -4.08 2.46
N LYS A 2 12.06 -3.07 1.66
CA LYS A 2 11.62 -1.74 2.10
C LYS A 2 10.13 -1.61 1.83
N ILE A 3 9.36 -1.24 2.86
CA ILE A 3 7.90 -1.18 2.79
C ILE A 3 7.41 0.23 3.12
N ALA A 4 6.45 0.73 2.34
CA ALA A 4 5.67 1.92 2.67
C ALA A 4 4.25 1.50 3.01
N VAL A 5 3.67 2.10 4.04
CA VAL A 5 2.27 1.91 4.42
C VAL A 5 1.55 3.24 4.31
N CYS A 6 0.51 3.29 3.50
CA CYS A 6 -0.19 4.53 3.18
C CYS A 6 -1.68 4.43 3.52
N ASP A 7 -2.12 5.26 4.44
CA ASP A 7 -3.52 5.31 4.89
C ASP A 7 -3.74 6.69 5.53
N ASP A 8 -4.86 7.34 5.26
CA ASP A 8 -5.19 8.62 5.86
C ASP A 8 -5.66 8.49 7.31
N ASP A 9 -6.00 7.29 7.75
CA ASP A 9 -6.41 6.98 9.13
C ASP A 9 -5.19 6.56 9.95
N LYS A 10 -4.82 7.40 10.92
CA LYS A 10 -3.69 7.12 11.80
C LYS A 10 -3.86 5.83 12.59
N GLY A 11 -5.08 5.52 13.01
CA GLY A 11 -5.37 4.27 13.73
C GLY A 11 -5.05 3.04 12.88
N CYS A 12 -5.33 3.09 11.58
CA CYS A 12 -4.99 2.01 10.66
C CYS A 12 -3.47 1.89 10.50
N LEU A 13 -2.76 3.01 10.42
CA LEU A 13 -1.30 2.99 10.35
C LEU A 13 -0.69 2.39 11.62
N ASP A 14 -1.22 2.74 12.79
CA ASP A 14 -0.74 2.20 14.06
C ASP A 14 -1.00 0.69 14.16
N SER A 15 -2.16 0.24 13.69
CA SER A 15 -2.48 -1.19 13.62
C SER A 15 -1.52 -1.93 12.71
N MET A 16 -1.23 -1.38 11.54
CA MET A 16 -0.29 -1.99 10.60
C MET A 16 1.12 -2.05 11.18
N LYS A 17 1.52 -1.02 11.91
CA LYS A 17 2.81 -1.00 12.58
C LYS A 17 2.96 -2.19 13.55
N ARG A 18 1.90 -2.48 14.32
CA ARG A 18 1.90 -3.64 15.22
C ARG A 18 1.96 -4.96 14.46
N LEU A 19 1.21 -5.06 13.36
CA LEU A 19 1.17 -6.28 12.55
C LEU A 19 2.51 -6.60 11.88
N LEU A 20 3.23 -5.57 11.46
CA LEU A 20 4.53 -5.73 10.79
C LEU A 20 5.70 -5.88 11.76
N ALA A 21 5.50 -5.56 13.04
CA ALA A 21 6.57 -5.63 14.02
C ALA A 21 7.12 -7.06 14.13
N GLY A 22 8.43 -7.19 14.01
CA GLY A 22 9.10 -8.48 14.14
C GLY A 22 9.03 -9.39 12.91
N TYR A 23 8.37 -8.96 11.82
CA TYR A 23 8.35 -9.77 10.61
C TYR A 23 9.75 -9.80 9.98
N PRO A 24 10.30 -10.99 9.71
CA PRO A 24 11.66 -11.09 9.17
C PRO A 24 11.73 -10.63 7.71
N GLY A 25 12.88 -10.10 7.32
CA GLY A 25 13.10 -9.67 5.95
C GLY A 25 12.73 -8.23 5.65
N ILE A 26 12.12 -7.52 6.60
CA ILE A 26 11.83 -6.09 6.44
C ILE A 26 13.02 -5.29 6.96
N SER A 27 13.63 -4.51 6.06
CA SER A 27 14.78 -3.67 6.42
C SER A 27 14.36 -2.28 6.84
N ARG A 28 13.25 -1.79 6.31
CA ARG A 28 12.75 -0.44 6.59
C ARG A 28 11.26 -0.36 6.33
N THR A 29 10.52 0.33 7.20
CA THR A 29 9.09 0.61 7.02
C THR A 29 8.83 2.09 7.28
N GLU A 30 8.14 2.75 6.35
CA GLU A 30 7.73 4.13 6.47
C GLU A 30 6.20 4.21 6.39
N TYR A 31 5.63 5.17 7.12
CA TYR A 31 4.17 5.33 7.22
C TYR A 31 3.78 6.71 6.72
N TYR A 32 2.80 6.76 5.81
CA TYR A 32 2.36 8.00 5.17
C TYR A 32 0.86 8.18 5.34
N GLN A 33 0.45 9.35 5.82
CA GLN A 33 -0.96 9.72 5.91
C GLN A 33 -1.43 10.49 4.70
N ASN A 34 -0.52 10.77 3.76
CA ASN A 34 -0.87 11.57 2.59
C ASN A 34 -0.03 11.13 1.40
N LEU A 35 -0.70 11.08 0.25
CA LEU A 35 -0.08 10.57 -0.97
C LEU A 35 1.03 11.46 -1.52
N SER A 36 0.95 12.77 -1.27
CA SER A 36 1.99 13.69 -1.74
C SER A 36 3.32 13.44 -1.06
N GLN A 37 3.32 13.00 0.19
CA GLN A 37 4.55 12.63 0.89
C GLN A 37 5.22 11.40 0.30
N LEU A 38 4.42 10.43 -0.15
CA LEU A 38 4.96 9.25 -0.84
C LEU A 38 5.58 9.64 -2.18
N SER A 39 4.91 10.51 -2.94
CA SER A 39 5.45 11.03 -4.21
C SER A 39 6.74 11.79 -4.00
N GLU A 40 6.80 12.63 -2.97
CA GLU A 40 8.01 13.38 -2.62
C GLU A 40 9.17 12.46 -2.27
N ALA A 41 8.91 11.40 -1.53
CA ALA A 41 9.93 10.42 -1.19
C ALA A 41 10.48 9.74 -2.46
N LEU A 42 9.61 9.39 -3.40
CA LEU A 42 10.03 8.81 -4.68
C LEU A 42 10.90 9.79 -5.48
N GLU A 43 10.51 11.06 -5.53
CA GLU A 43 11.27 12.11 -6.22
C GLU A 43 12.65 12.30 -5.61
N ASN A 44 12.78 12.08 -4.30
CA ASN A 44 14.05 12.18 -3.58
C ASN A 44 14.87 10.88 -3.66
N GLY A 45 14.51 9.96 -4.53
CA GLY A 45 15.25 8.73 -4.76
C GLY A 45 14.94 7.59 -3.80
N MET A 46 13.91 7.76 -2.94
CA MET A 46 13.51 6.72 -2.00
C MET A 46 12.45 5.83 -2.63
N GLY A 47 12.87 4.69 -3.20
CA GLY A 47 11.95 3.69 -3.74
C GLY A 47 11.64 2.62 -2.71
N TYR A 48 10.47 1.99 -2.86
CA TYR A 48 10.02 0.91 -2.00
C TYR A 48 9.85 -0.37 -2.81
N ASP A 49 10.10 -1.50 -2.17
CA ASP A 49 9.86 -2.81 -2.78
C ASP A 49 8.38 -3.15 -2.75
N LEU A 50 7.69 -2.73 -1.69
CA LEU A 50 6.28 -3.01 -1.48
C LEU A 50 5.59 -1.80 -0.86
N VAL A 51 4.40 -1.48 -1.36
CA VAL A 51 3.55 -0.42 -0.79
C VAL A 51 2.21 -1.05 -0.41
N LEU A 52 1.83 -0.91 0.86
CA LEU A 52 0.49 -1.23 1.33
C LEU A 52 -0.34 0.04 1.20
N MET A 53 -1.30 0.05 0.29
CA MET A 53 -2.03 1.24 -0.13
C MET A 53 -3.52 1.12 0.18
N ASP A 54 -4.03 2.02 1.02
CA ASP A 54 -5.47 2.18 1.18
C ASP A 54 -6.06 2.66 -0.14
N ILE A 55 -7.21 2.12 -0.52
CA ILE A 55 -7.87 2.49 -1.77
C ILE A 55 -8.63 3.80 -1.62
N GLU A 56 -9.31 4.00 -0.47
CA GLU A 56 -10.16 5.16 -0.25
C GLU A 56 -9.44 6.27 0.49
N TRP A 57 -9.31 7.42 -0.16
CA TRP A 57 -8.64 8.60 0.41
C TRP A 57 -9.62 9.76 0.46
N GLU A 58 -9.89 10.26 1.67
CA GLU A 58 -10.75 11.44 1.86
C GLU A 58 -10.11 12.69 1.25
N GLY A 59 -10.93 13.48 0.60
CA GLY A 59 -10.47 14.76 0.03
C GLY A 59 -9.62 14.64 -1.23
N ASN A 60 -9.40 13.43 -1.74
CA ASN A 60 -8.66 13.22 -2.98
C ASN A 60 -9.61 12.80 -4.09
N GLU A 61 -9.45 13.39 -5.27
CA GLU A 61 -10.19 12.99 -6.47
C GLU A 61 -9.71 11.64 -6.97
N GLN A 62 -8.47 11.30 -6.64
CA GLN A 62 -7.81 10.10 -7.09
C GLN A 62 -7.79 9.08 -5.95
N ASP A 63 -8.25 7.87 -6.21
CA ASP A 63 -8.17 6.78 -5.23
C ASP A 63 -6.78 6.12 -5.25
N GLY A 64 -6.57 5.19 -4.31
CA GLY A 64 -5.28 4.52 -4.17
C GLY A 64 -4.90 3.67 -5.38
N ILE A 65 -5.88 3.13 -6.12
CA ILE A 65 -5.62 2.31 -7.32
C ILE A 65 -5.05 3.17 -8.45
N ALA A 66 -5.69 4.29 -8.74
CA ALA A 66 -5.22 5.21 -9.77
C ALA A 66 -3.84 5.77 -9.41
N TYR A 67 -3.64 6.10 -8.14
CA TYR A 67 -2.34 6.56 -7.66
C TYR A 67 -1.26 5.48 -7.83
N ALA A 68 -1.58 4.23 -7.50
CA ALA A 68 -0.63 3.12 -7.62
C ALA A 68 -0.20 2.91 -9.07
N ALA A 69 -1.13 3.04 -10.02
CA ALA A 69 -0.81 2.94 -11.45
C ALA A 69 0.17 4.03 -11.88
N GLN A 70 -0.04 5.26 -11.43
CA GLN A 70 0.88 6.37 -11.71
C GLN A 70 2.24 6.17 -11.05
N TYR A 71 2.24 5.67 -9.81
CA TYR A 71 3.47 5.37 -9.10
C TYR A 71 4.27 4.30 -9.82
N ASN A 72 3.62 3.24 -10.28
CA ASN A 72 4.30 2.16 -11.02
C ASN A 72 4.88 2.62 -12.35
N ALA A 73 4.29 3.62 -13.01
CA ALA A 73 4.86 4.20 -14.23
C ALA A 73 6.25 4.78 -13.97
N ARG A 74 6.49 5.30 -12.76
CA ARG A 74 7.76 5.90 -12.35
C ARG A 74 8.65 4.91 -11.60
N SER A 75 8.08 3.89 -10.97
CA SER A 75 8.79 2.88 -10.19
C SER A 75 8.23 1.49 -10.54
N PRO A 76 8.64 0.93 -11.69
CA PRO A 76 8.05 -0.33 -12.18
C PRO A 76 8.45 -1.56 -11.36
N GLN A 77 9.43 -1.44 -10.48
CA GLN A 77 9.86 -2.55 -9.61
C GLN A 77 9.09 -2.63 -8.30
N THR A 78 8.26 -1.63 -7.99
CA THR A 78 7.48 -1.60 -6.74
C THR A 78 6.23 -2.46 -6.88
N TRP A 79 5.94 -3.28 -5.88
CA TRP A 79 4.72 -4.08 -5.78
C TRP A 79 3.74 -3.43 -4.81
N PHE A 80 2.46 -3.69 -5.03
CA PHE A 80 1.38 -3.13 -4.20
C PHE A 80 0.53 -4.22 -3.58
N ILE A 81 0.12 -3.96 -2.33
CA ILE A 81 -0.99 -4.66 -1.68
C ILE A 81 -2.04 -3.59 -1.39
N PHE A 82 -3.24 -3.75 -1.92
CA PHE A 82 -4.33 -2.82 -1.61
C PHE A 82 -5.02 -3.22 -0.33
N VAL A 83 -5.33 -2.23 0.49
CA VAL A 83 -6.03 -2.41 1.77
C VAL A 83 -7.34 -1.63 1.67
N THR A 84 -8.46 -2.27 1.96
CA THR A 84 -9.77 -1.64 1.82
C THR A 84 -10.76 -2.19 2.83
N ALA A 85 -11.77 -1.38 3.16
CA ALA A 85 -12.91 -1.83 3.97
C ALA A 85 -13.94 -2.59 3.11
N TYR A 86 -13.89 -2.44 1.79
CA TYR A 86 -14.88 -3.00 0.85
C TYR A 86 -14.16 -3.70 -0.29
N ASN A 87 -14.15 -5.03 -0.29
CA ASN A 87 -13.38 -5.80 -1.27
C ASN A 87 -13.98 -5.86 -2.68
N ASP A 88 -15.29 -5.64 -2.82
CA ASP A 88 -15.96 -5.77 -4.13
C ASP A 88 -16.07 -4.47 -4.92
N LYS A 89 -15.99 -3.33 -4.24
CA LYS A 89 -16.26 -2.02 -4.82
C LYS A 89 -15.27 -1.62 -5.92
N PHE A 90 -14.03 -2.06 -5.80
CA PHE A 90 -12.94 -1.62 -6.69
C PHE A 90 -12.36 -2.74 -7.56
N SER A 91 -12.93 -3.95 -7.51
CA SER A 91 -12.37 -5.11 -8.21
C SER A 91 -12.27 -4.90 -9.72
N GLU A 92 -13.30 -4.33 -10.33
CA GLU A 92 -13.33 -4.06 -11.76
C GLU A 92 -12.28 -3.02 -12.16
N LYS A 93 -12.14 -1.96 -11.36
CA LYS A 93 -11.17 -0.90 -11.61
C LYS A 93 -9.73 -1.44 -11.55
N ILE A 94 -9.46 -2.31 -10.58
CA ILE A 94 -8.13 -2.92 -10.45
C ILE A 94 -7.77 -3.73 -11.69
N PHE A 95 -8.73 -4.41 -12.28
CA PHE A 95 -8.52 -5.19 -13.48
C PHE A 95 -8.05 -4.34 -14.67
N TRP A 96 -8.53 -3.09 -14.76
CA TRP A 96 -8.21 -2.21 -15.87
C TRP A 96 -6.95 -1.36 -15.64
N GLU A 97 -6.50 -1.22 -14.41
CA GLU A 97 -5.32 -0.42 -14.10
C GLU A 97 -4.05 -1.26 -14.16
N LYS A 98 -2.96 -0.64 -14.64
CA LYS A 98 -1.66 -1.31 -14.72
C LYS A 98 -0.89 -1.13 -13.42
N VAL A 99 -1.08 -2.05 -12.51
CA VAL A 99 -0.44 -2.05 -11.20
C VAL A 99 0.23 -3.40 -10.97
N ASN A 100 1.44 -3.38 -10.44
CA ASN A 100 2.10 -4.59 -9.98
C ASN A 100 1.43 -5.01 -8.67
N LEU A 101 0.45 -5.87 -8.75
CA LEU A 101 -0.38 -6.24 -7.62
C LEU A 101 0.07 -7.56 -6.99
N CYS A 102 0.38 -7.52 -5.70
CA CYS A 102 0.71 -8.69 -4.91
C CYS A 102 -0.55 -9.32 -4.30
N GLY A 103 -1.52 -8.51 -3.91
CA GLY A 103 -2.77 -8.99 -3.34
C GLY A 103 -3.60 -7.92 -2.67
N PHE A 104 -4.61 -8.36 -1.94
CA PHE A 104 -5.56 -7.50 -1.24
C PHE A 104 -5.67 -7.88 0.21
N LEU A 105 -5.90 -6.87 1.05
CA LEU A 105 -6.25 -7.06 2.45
C LEU A 105 -7.54 -6.29 2.73
N VAL A 106 -8.45 -6.94 3.46
CA VAL A 106 -9.73 -6.32 3.87
C VAL A 106 -9.61 -5.92 5.33
N LYS A 107 -10.03 -4.71 5.66
CA LYS A 107 -10.02 -4.22 7.05
C LYS A 107 -11.12 -4.89 7.88
N PRO A 108 -10.87 -5.25 9.13
CA PRO A 108 -9.60 -5.17 9.84
C PRO A 108 -8.59 -6.21 9.33
N VAL A 109 -7.35 -5.79 9.12
CA VAL A 109 -6.31 -6.65 8.57
C VAL A 109 -5.90 -7.72 9.59
N ARG A 110 -5.87 -8.98 9.15
CA ARG A 110 -5.43 -10.09 9.98
C ARG A 110 -3.97 -10.41 9.72
N LYS A 111 -3.24 -10.68 10.77
CA LYS A 111 -1.81 -10.97 10.68
C LYS A 111 -1.51 -12.13 9.74
N GLU A 112 -2.28 -13.21 9.81
CA GLU A 112 -2.09 -14.40 8.97
C GLU A 112 -2.24 -14.06 7.49
N HIS A 113 -3.21 -13.21 7.15
CA HIS A 113 -3.46 -12.79 5.78
C HIS A 113 -2.31 -11.94 5.25
N LEU A 114 -1.87 -10.98 6.06
CA LEU A 114 -0.76 -10.11 5.71
C LEU A 114 0.52 -10.93 5.48
N GLU A 115 0.86 -11.81 6.41
CA GLU A 115 2.08 -12.61 6.32
C GLU A 115 2.05 -13.55 5.11
N LYS A 116 0.88 -14.07 4.76
CA LYS A 116 0.71 -14.91 3.58
C LYS A 116 1.07 -14.17 2.29
N LEU A 117 0.71 -12.90 2.20
CA LEU A 117 1.07 -12.07 1.04
C LEU A 117 2.54 -11.69 1.06
N LEU A 118 3.10 -11.42 2.23
CA LEU A 118 4.52 -11.06 2.37
C LEU A 118 5.46 -12.23 2.06
N ASP A 119 5.00 -13.45 2.29
CA ASP A 119 5.80 -14.67 2.10
C ASP A 119 5.89 -15.12 0.63
N LYS A 120 5.20 -14.46 -0.27
CA LYS A 120 5.25 -14.80 -1.71
C LYS A 120 6.55 -14.40 -2.37
#